data_554beccddde7fbf782fa960a0ee2d9a7
#
_entry.id   554beccddde7fbf782fa960a0ee2d9a7
#
_cell.length_a   1.000
_cell.length_b   1.000
_cell.length_c   1.000
_cell.angle_alpha   90.00
_cell.angle_beta   90.00
_cell.angle_gamma   90.00
#
_symmetry.space_group_name_H-M   'P 1'
#
loop_
_entity.id
_entity.type
_entity.pdbx_description
1 polymer ?
#
loop_
_entity_poly.entity_id
_entity_poly.type
_entity_poly.pdbx_seq_one_letter_code
_entity_poly.pdbx_strand_id
1 'polypeptide(L)'
;AHLNEHMLFKGTEKRGAASINNLLENVGGELNAYTTKEETVVHATVLKEDLRRAVELLLELLFTSTYPDKELLKEREVVYEEIISYKDSPADSIYEDFECRLFEGHPLQYPILGTRKTLSRIESSTLKEYLHKWFIPDNMAISVVADMEESQVVKIVERALRKYCPGQHCDIIRESTPQPLVAGTAGGRTAAGEAAPLDWTPVPPFRIEINKKHHQAHCIIGTRAYSYTQERERLALALLANILGGPAMNARLNTVLREKNALVYTVEACFNPYSDTGLFTIYFGCDKPLVERSLRLVRKELERVIEAPLSSRALANAKKQLLGQLAIASDNSEAQCLSMGKSMMIFGYIEPMETTRSKIESLTSSELQRVAQEILAWDNLSILIYK
;
A
#
# COMPACT_ATOMS: atom_id res chain seq x y z
N ALA A 1 10.69 -3.67 10.18
CA ALA A 1 10.59 -2.45 9.36
C ALA A 1 9.96 -1.30 10.15
N HIS A 2 8.72 -1.40 10.65
CA HIS A 2 7.97 -0.32 11.31
C HIS A 2 8.71 0.33 12.50
N LEU A 3 9.23 -0.46 13.46
CA LEU A 3 10.05 0.10 14.55
C LEU A 3 11.32 0.79 14.02
N ASN A 4 11.89 0.32 12.89
CA ASN A 4 13.01 1.00 12.25
C ASN A 4 12.60 2.38 11.70
N GLU A 5 11.42 2.51 11.12
CA GLU A 5 10.85 3.78 10.68
C GLU A 5 10.76 4.78 11.83
N HIS A 6 10.14 4.43 12.97
CA HIS A 6 10.11 5.27 14.18
C HIS A 6 11.48 5.74 14.61
N MET A 7 12.45 4.86 14.55
CA MET A 7 13.80 5.13 15.02
C MET A 7 14.64 5.98 14.08
N LEU A 8 14.27 6.12 12.80
CA LEU A 8 14.93 7.05 11.86
C LEU A 8 14.90 8.49 12.37
N PHE A 9 13.85 8.90 13.07
CA PHE A 9 13.64 10.26 13.57
C PHE A 9 14.27 10.53 14.94
N LYS A 10 14.95 9.55 15.56
CA LYS A 10 15.41 9.64 16.95
C LYS A 10 16.88 10.03 17.10
N GLY A 11 17.61 10.12 16.01
CA GLY A 11 18.96 10.64 16.00
C GLY A 11 19.77 10.17 14.81
N THR A 12 20.58 11.06 14.29
CA THR A 12 21.61 10.81 13.29
C THR A 12 22.99 11.09 13.92
N GLU A 13 24.06 10.81 13.18
CA GLU A 13 25.42 11.20 13.60
C GLU A 13 25.57 12.70 13.87
N LYS A 14 24.70 13.54 13.27
CA LYS A 14 24.81 15.00 13.32
C LYS A 14 23.72 15.66 14.16
N ARG A 15 22.57 15.02 14.33
CA ARG A 15 21.37 15.65 14.91
C ARG A 15 20.70 14.74 15.91
N GLY A 16 20.20 15.32 16.99
CA GLY A 16 19.24 14.66 17.87
C GLY A 16 17.81 14.84 17.34
N ALA A 17 16.85 14.09 17.89
CA ALA A 17 15.46 14.04 17.47
C ALA A 17 14.80 15.42 17.30
N ALA A 18 14.93 16.32 18.28
CA ALA A 18 14.35 17.66 18.19
C ALA A 18 14.90 18.48 17.01
N SER A 19 16.20 18.34 16.71
CA SER A 19 16.82 19.03 15.57
C SER A 19 16.39 18.44 14.22
N ILE A 20 16.07 17.15 14.16
CA ILE A 20 15.55 16.49 12.98
C ILE A 20 14.16 17.08 12.67
N ASN A 21 13.23 17.01 13.63
CA ASN A 21 11.86 17.47 13.44
C ASN A 21 11.81 18.98 13.11
N ASN A 22 12.49 19.79 13.89
CA ASN A 22 12.47 21.23 13.70
C ASN A 22 13.10 21.69 12.37
N LEU A 23 13.91 20.87 11.71
CA LEU A 23 14.65 21.30 10.52
C LEU A 23 13.72 21.71 9.36
N LEU A 24 12.62 20.98 9.17
CA LEU A 24 11.61 21.30 8.15
C LEU A 24 10.42 22.07 8.74
N GLU A 25 9.98 21.74 9.95
CA GLU A 25 8.86 22.42 10.61
C GLU A 25 9.12 23.93 10.76
N ASN A 26 10.34 24.34 11.06
CA ASN A 26 10.72 25.78 11.18
C ASN A 26 10.55 26.58 9.88
N VAL A 27 10.41 25.92 8.74
CA VAL A 27 10.15 26.55 7.44
C VAL A 27 8.76 26.19 6.90
N GLY A 28 7.89 25.64 7.75
CA GLY A 28 6.53 25.25 7.39
C GLY A 28 6.47 23.97 6.54
N GLY A 29 7.54 23.19 6.51
CA GLY A 29 7.59 21.90 5.84
C GLY A 29 7.09 20.77 6.74
N GLU A 30 6.70 19.67 6.13
CA GLU A 30 6.26 18.45 6.79
C GLU A 30 7.24 17.32 6.49
N LEU A 31 7.48 16.46 7.49
CA LEU A 31 8.31 15.28 7.40
C LEU A 31 7.52 14.08 7.91
N ASN A 32 7.30 13.09 7.07
CA ASN A 32 6.50 11.91 7.38
C ASN A 32 7.16 10.62 6.89
N ALA A 33 6.70 9.49 7.45
CA ALA A 33 7.05 8.18 6.98
C ALA A 33 5.90 7.20 7.19
N TYR A 34 5.90 6.10 6.45
CA TYR A 34 5.01 4.97 6.68
C TYR A 34 5.65 3.67 6.20
N THR A 35 5.23 2.58 6.82
CA THR A 35 5.63 1.21 6.44
C THR A 35 4.42 0.42 6.01
N THR A 36 4.52 -0.22 4.85
CA THR A 36 3.55 -1.21 4.37
C THR A 36 4.11 -2.63 4.51
N LYS A 37 3.43 -3.61 3.92
CA LYS A 37 3.91 -5.00 3.90
C LYS A 37 5.23 -5.17 3.14
N GLU A 38 5.48 -4.37 2.10
CA GLU A 38 6.62 -4.54 1.19
C GLU A 38 7.54 -3.32 1.09
N GLU A 39 7.13 -2.17 1.59
CA GLU A 39 7.89 -0.92 1.45
C GLU A 39 7.89 -0.08 2.72
N THR A 40 8.96 0.67 2.94
CA THR A 40 9.03 1.79 3.88
C THR A 40 9.28 3.07 3.09
N VAL A 41 8.45 4.07 3.30
CA VAL A 41 8.53 5.36 2.61
C VAL A 41 8.84 6.44 3.61
N VAL A 42 9.81 7.30 3.29
CA VAL A 42 10.11 8.52 4.06
C VAL A 42 9.97 9.68 3.10
N HIS A 43 9.11 10.64 3.40
CA HIS A 43 8.81 11.74 2.51
C HIS A 43 8.73 13.07 3.23
N ALA A 44 8.86 14.15 2.47
CA ALA A 44 8.75 15.51 2.98
C ALA A 44 8.04 16.40 1.96
N THR A 45 7.21 17.32 2.48
CA THR A 45 6.58 18.38 1.70
C THR A 45 7.14 19.73 2.17
N VAL A 46 7.72 20.48 1.25
CA VAL A 46 8.38 21.76 1.55
C VAL A 46 8.15 22.77 0.42
N LEU A 47 8.43 24.04 0.68
CA LEU A 47 8.54 25.04 -0.39
C LEU A 47 9.76 24.73 -1.27
N LYS A 48 9.72 25.14 -2.54
CA LYS A 48 10.79 24.82 -3.52
C LYS A 48 12.17 25.34 -3.12
N GLU A 49 12.25 26.45 -2.42
CA GLU A 49 13.50 27.00 -1.89
C GLU A 49 14.15 26.13 -0.82
N ASP A 50 13.37 25.30 -0.12
CA ASP A 50 13.84 24.37 0.91
C ASP A 50 14.03 22.93 0.40
N LEU A 51 13.80 22.66 -0.88
CA LEU A 51 13.97 21.31 -1.48
C LEU A 51 15.34 20.70 -1.14
N ARG A 52 16.41 21.48 -1.25
CA ARG A 52 17.76 20.98 -0.90
C ARG A 52 17.84 20.53 0.55
N ARG A 53 17.23 21.29 1.49
CA ARG A 53 17.22 20.98 2.92
C ARG A 53 16.48 19.66 3.16
N ALA A 54 15.32 19.47 2.52
CA ALA A 54 14.53 18.25 2.62
C ALA A 54 15.29 17.04 2.08
N VAL A 55 15.86 17.12 0.87
CA VAL A 55 16.64 16.02 0.26
C VAL A 55 17.85 15.65 1.12
N GLU A 56 18.60 16.63 1.63
CA GLU A 56 19.74 16.38 2.52
C GLU A 56 19.31 15.72 3.83
N LEU A 57 18.16 16.12 4.40
CA LEU A 57 17.63 15.51 5.64
C LEU A 57 17.18 14.07 5.40
N LEU A 58 16.40 13.81 4.35
CA LEU A 58 15.92 12.47 4.03
C LEU A 58 17.08 11.48 3.87
N LEU A 59 18.12 11.86 3.12
CA LEU A 59 19.31 11.00 2.96
C LEU A 59 20.09 10.87 4.26
N GLU A 60 20.19 11.91 5.08
CA GLU A 60 20.82 11.84 6.39
C GLU A 60 20.11 10.82 7.30
N LEU A 61 18.78 10.84 7.35
CA LEU A 61 17.97 9.85 8.09
C LEU A 61 18.23 8.42 7.63
N LEU A 62 18.28 8.21 6.32
CA LEU A 62 18.41 6.88 5.74
C LEU A 62 19.83 6.29 5.87
N PHE A 63 20.87 7.11 5.90
CA PHE A 63 22.24 6.62 5.86
C PHE A 63 23.06 6.86 7.14
N THR A 64 22.61 7.75 8.02
CA THR A 64 23.39 8.12 9.23
C THR A 64 22.62 8.01 10.54
N SER A 65 21.48 7.33 10.56
CA SER A 65 20.72 7.08 11.80
C SER A 65 21.51 6.22 12.79
N THR A 66 21.50 6.63 14.06
CA THR A 66 22.34 6.04 15.11
C THR A 66 21.61 5.06 16.01
N TYR A 67 20.28 5.09 16.02
CA TYR A 67 19.43 4.23 16.85
C TYR A 67 19.81 4.22 18.33
N PRO A 68 19.73 5.36 19.07
CA PRO A 68 20.14 5.41 20.47
C PRO A 68 19.29 4.46 21.34
N ASP A 69 19.93 3.65 22.18
CA ASP A 69 19.23 2.65 23.03
C ASP A 69 18.17 3.28 23.92
N LYS A 70 18.45 4.46 24.47
CA LYS A 70 17.48 5.19 25.31
C LYS A 70 16.20 5.56 24.53
N GLU A 71 16.33 5.96 23.29
CA GLU A 71 15.19 6.29 22.43
C GLU A 71 14.48 5.01 21.95
N LEU A 72 15.22 3.94 21.67
CA LEU A 72 14.65 2.64 21.32
C LEU A 72 13.73 2.10 22.44
N LEU A 73 14.12 2.25 23.69
CA LEU A 73 13.26 1.83 24.82
C LEU A 73 11.96 2.62 24.86
N LYS A 74 12.01 3.93 24.60
CA LYS A 74 10.80 4.77 24.57
C LYS A 74 9.90 4.43 23.36
N GLU A 75 10.49 4.33 22.18
CA GLU A 75 9.72 4.04 20.95
C GLU A 75 9.10 2.65 20.98
N ARG A 76 9.73 1.70 21.66
CA ARG A 76 9.11 0.38 21.88
C ARG A 76 7.82 0.48 22.67
N GLU A 77 7.76 1.33 23.71
CA GLU A 77 6.52 1.58 24.45
C GLU A 77 5.47 2.30 23.58
N VAL A 78 5.90 3.26 22.74
CA VAL A 78 5.00 3.93 21.77
C VAL A 78 4.38 2.91 20.83
N VAL A 79 5.16 2.01 20.23
CA VAL A 79 4.64 0.96 19.35
C VAL A 79 3.76 -0.04 20.10
N TYR A 80 4.02 -0.29 21.39
CA TYR A 80 3.10 -1.13 22.20
C TYR A 80 1.73 -0.47 22.39
N GLU A 81 1.70 0.84 22.62
CA GLU A 81 0.43 1.59 22.71
C GLU A 81 -0.28 1.63 21.35
N GLU A 82 0.47 1.74 20.26
CA GLU A 82 -0.07 1.69 18.90
C GLU A 82 -0.71 0.31 18.61
N ILE A 83 -0.04 -0.79 18.99
CA ILE A 83 -0.61 -2.15 18.87
C ILE A 83 -1.91 -2.27 19.68
N ILE A 84 -2.00 -1.66 20.85
CA ILE A 84 -3.22 -1.67 21.68
C ILE A 84 -4.30 -0.85 20.99
N SER A 85 -4.01 0.36 20.56
CA SER A 85 -4.94 1.24 19.84
C SER A 85 -5.50 0.57 18.60
N TYR A 86 -4.65 -0.13 17.84
CA TYR A 86 -5.06 -0.88 16.64
C TYR A 86 -6.01 -2.03 16.98
N LYS A 87 -5.76 -2.73 18.08
CA LYS A 87 -6.66 -3.80 18.58
C LYS A 87 -7.99 -3.29 19.09
N ASP A 88 -8.01 -2.07 19.61
CA ASP A 88 -9.22 -1.41 20.09
C ASP A 88 -10.07 -0.81 18.95
N SER A 89 -9.52 -0.75 17.73
CA SER A 89 -10.26 -0.40 16.52
C SER A 89 -10.65 -1.66 15.74
N PRO A 90 -11.90 -2.11 15.81
CA PRO A 90 -12.35 -3.33 15.11
C PRO A 90 -12.28 -3.19 13.60
N ALA A 91 -12.48 -1.97 13.09
CA ALA A 91 -12.43 -1.68 11.66
C ALA A 91 -11.01 -1.89 11.09
N ASP A 92 -9.98 -1.51 11.85
CA ASP A 92 -8.58 -1.67 11.42
C ASP A 92 -8.08 -3.09 11.70
N SER A 93 -8.32 -3.60 12.92
CA SER A 93 -7.81 -4.90 13.34
C SER A 93 -8.37 -6.08 12.54
N ILE A 94 -9.58 -5.95 11.96
CA ILE A 94 -10.16 -7.03 11.15
C ILE A 94 -9.39 -7.25 9.84
N TYR A 95 -8.82 -6.21 9.24
CA TYR A 95 -7.98 -6.33 8.05
C TYR A 95 -6.71 -7.11 8.34
N GLU A 96 -6.00 -6.74 9.42
CA GLU A 96 -4.76 -7.43 9.81
C GLU A 96 -5.03 -8.89 10.19
N ASP A 97 -6.06 -9.17 11.00
CA ASP A 97 -6.43 -10.54 11.38
C ASP A 97 -6.87 -11.37 10.16
N PHE A 98 -7.51 -10.76 9.17
CA PHE A 98 -7.89 -11.41 7.92
C PHE A 98 -6.66 -11.73 7.07
N GLU A 99 -5.76 -10.78 6.87
CA GLU A 99 -4.52 -10.97 6.12
C GLU A 99 -3.63 -12.05 6.75
N CYS A 100 -3.45 -11.98 8.08
CA CYS A 100 -2.68 -12.98 8.82
C CYS A 100 -3.16 -14.42 8.58
N ARG A 101 -4.48 -14.62 8.44
CA ARG A 101 -5.07 -15.93 8.18
C ARG A 101 -5.03 -16.31 6.70
N LEU A 102 -5.35 -15.37 5.82
CA LEU A 102 -5.39 -15.63 4.39
C LEU A 102 -4.00 -15.97 3.83
N PHE A 103 -2.97 -15.35 4.40
CA PHE A 103 -1.57 -15.51 4.03
C PHE A 103 -0.78 -16.39 5.01
N GLU A 104 -1.44 -17.30 5.73
CA GLU A 104 -0.74 -18.22 6.64
C GLU A 104 0.34 -19.02 5.89
N GLY A 105 1.58 -19.01 6.42
CA GLY A 105 2.76 -19.60 5.77
C GLY A 105 3.47 -18.68 4.77
N HIS A 106 2.91 -17.53 4.41
CA HIS A 106 3.50 -16.52 3.53
C HIS A 106 4.08 -15.35 4.33
N PRO A 107 5.12 -14.64 3.86
CA PRO A 107 5.65 -13.46 4.57
C PRO A 107 4.61 -12.38 4.88
N LEU A 108 3.59 -12.20 4.04
CA LEU A 108 2.49 -11.24 4.25
C LEU A 108 1.62 -11.55 5.48
N GLN A 109 1.71 -12.75 6.08
CA GLN A 109 0.99 -13.10 7.30
C GLN A 109 1.40 -12.25 8.51
N TYR A 110 2.61 -11.70 8.51
CA TYR A 110 3.11 -10.99 9.68
C TYR A 110 2.55 -9.58 9.79
N PRO A 111 2.08 -9.17 10.99
CA PRO A 111 1.59 -7.81 11.23
C PRO A 111 2.72 -6.79 11.03
N ILE A 112 2.37 -5.63 10.45
CA ILE A 112 3.33 -4.54 10.19
C ILE A 112 3.93 -4.03 11.51
N LEU A 113 3.09 -3.85 12.53
CA LEU A 113 3.53 -3.40 13.86
C LEU A 113 4.33 -4.46 14.62
N GLY A 114 4.31 -5.71 14.17
CA GLY A 114 4.92 -6.83 14.89
C GLY A 114 4.09 -7.24 16.13
N THR A 115 4.76 -7.86 17.09
CA THR A 115 4.16 -8.30 18.36
C THR A 115 5.02 -7.87 19.54
N ARG A 116 4.44 -7.76 20.74
CA ARG A 116 5.23 -7.49 21.97
C ARG A 116 6.44 -8.42 22.09
N LYS A 117 6.25 -9.72 21.78
CA LYS A 117 7.31 -10.73 21.85
C LYS A 117 8.43 -10.48 20.83
N THR A 118 8.11 -10.06 19.60
CA THR A 118 9.14 -9.76 18.58
C THR A 118 9.84 -8.44 18.89
N LEU A 119 9.08 -7.41 19.22
CA LEU A 119 9.60 -6.07 19.52
C LEU A 119 10.53 -6.06 20.73
N SER A 120 10.23 -6.85 21.79
CA SER A 120 11.06 -6.91 23.00
C SER A 120 12.48 -7.47 22.76
N ARG A 121 12.70 -8.15 21.63
CA ARG A 121 13.98 -8.76 21.24
C ARG A 121 14.83 -7.89 20.32
N ILE A 122 14.24 -6.81 19.79
CA ILE A 122 14.95 -5.94 18.87
C ILE A 122 15.88 -5.02 19.65
N GLU A 123 17.15 -5.01 19.30
CA GLU A 123 18.18 -4.15 19.84
C GLU A 123 18.63 -3.12 18.80
N SER A 124 19.34 -2.08 19.20
CA SER A 124 19.91 -1.08 18.28
C SER A 124 20.82 -1.70 17.22
N SER A 125 21.57 -2.76 17.58
CA SER A 125 22.37 -3.55 16.65
C SER A 125 21.52 -4.19 15.54
N THR A 126 20.38 -4.78 15.89
CA THR A 126 19.44 -5.39 14.94
C THR A 126 18.89 -4.37 13.95
N LEU A 127 18.56 -3.15 14.43
CA LEU A 127 18.10 -2.06 13.57
C LEU A 127 19.19 -1.56 12.62
N LYS A 128 20.44 -1.45 13.11
CA LYS A 128 21.58 -1.10 12.25
C LYS A 128 21.84 -2.15 11.18
N GLU A 129 21.82 -3.44 11.54
CA GLU A 129 21.93 -4.53 10.58
C GLU A 129 20.82 -4.49 9.53
N TYR A 130 19.57 -4.22 9.96
CA TYR A 130 18.44 -4.05 9.05
C TYR A 130 18.65 -2.88 8.10
N LEU A 131 19.10 -1.70 8.61
CA LEU A 131 19.40 -0.54 7.78
C LEU A 131 20.48 -0.89 6.74
N HIS A 132 21.63 -1.42 7.17
CA HIS A 132 22.73 -1.76 6.26
C HIS A 132 22.36 -2.80 5.21
N LYS A 133 21.44 -3.70 5.53
CA LYS A 133 21.01 -4.76 4.62
C LYS A 133 20.02 -4.25 3.55
N TRP A 134 19.08 -3.41 3.97
CA TRP A 134 17.93 -3.08 3.13
C TRP A 134 17.94 -1.66 2.56
N PHE A 135 18.56 -0.71 3.26
CA PHE A 135 18.64 0.69 2.82
C PHE A 135 19.93 0.89 2.00
N ILE A 136 20.00 0.20 0.90
CA ILE A 136 21.08 0.29 -0.09
C ILE A 136 20.50 0.91 -1.37
N PRO A 137 21.30 1.65 -2.15
CA PRO A 137 20.84 2.33 -3.36
C PRO A 137 20.09 1.44 -4.34
N ASP A 138 20.50 0.18 -4.49
CA ASP A 138 19.83 -0.78 -5.37
C ASP A 138 18.39 -1.14 -4.94
N ASN A 139 18.05 -0.89 -3.66
CA ASN A 139 16.73 -1.12 -3.09
C ASN A 139 15.96 0.19 -2.83
N MET A 140 16.39 1.30 -3.43
CA MET A 140 15.80 2.61 -3.14
C MET A 140 15.41 3.33 -4.41
N ALA A 141 14.32 4.07 -4.35
CA ALA A 141 13.95 5.06 -5.35
C ALA A 141 13.78 6.43 -4.69
N ILE A 142 14.29 7.47 -5.35
CA ILE A 142 14.09 8.86 -4.94
C ILE A 142 13.17 9.49 -5.96
N SER A 143 12.03 9.98 -5.50
CA SER A 143 11.06 10.69 -6.30
C SER A 143 10.96 12.15 -5.83
N VAL A 144 10.92 13.07 -6.77
CA VAL A 144 10.80 14.50 -6.49
C VAL A 144 9.82 15.14 -7.46
N VAL A 145 8.85 15.86 -6.91
CA VAL A 145 7.95 16.73 -7.69
C VAL A 145 8.16 18.16 -7.21
N ALA A 146 8.56 19.07 -8.10
CA ALA A 146 8.84 20.46 -7.77
C ALA A 146 8.64 21.37 -8.99
N ASP A 147 8.23 22.62 -8.73
CA ASP A 147 8.17 23.68 -9.74
C ASP A 147 9.58 24.24 -10.00
N MET A 148 10.45 23.41 -10.56
CA MET A 148 11.86 23.72 -10.85
C MET A 148 12.31 23.04 -12.14
N GLU A 149 13.35 23.59 -12.78
CA GLU A 149 14.00 22.93 -13.89
C GLU A 149 14.61 21.58 -13.46
N GLU A 150 14.35 20.51 -14.19
CA GLU A 150 14.85 19.15 -13.93
C GLU A 150 16.34 19.13 -13.59
N SER A 151 17.15 19.85 -14.39
CA SER A 151 18.61 19.92 -14.21
C SER A 151 19.03 20.49 -12.84
N GLN A 152 18.18 21.32 -12.21
CA GLN A 152 18.44 21.87 -10.88
C GLN A 152 18.08 20.83 -9.81
N VAL A 153 16.95 20.16 -9.94
CA VAL A 153 16.53 19.06 -9.06
C VAL A 153 17.61 17.96 -9.06
N VAL A 154 18.03 17.51 -10.23
CA VAL A 154 19.08 16.51 -10.40
C VAL A 154 20.36 16.91 -9.66
N LYS A 155 20.85 18.15 -9.85
CA LYS A 155 22.06 18.65 -9.17
C LYS A 155 21.92 18.64 -7.63
N ILE A 156 20.73 18.95 -7.11
CA ILE A 156 20.45 18.91 -5.66
C ILE A 156 20.56 17.48 -5.14
N VAL A 157 19.87 16.54 -5.80
CA VAL A 157 19.86 15.13 -5.42
C VAL A 157 21.25 14.52 -5.53
N GLU A 158 21.94 14.68 -6.65
CA GLU A 158 23.28 14.14 -6.85
C GLU A 158 24.30 14.69 -5.84
N ARG A 159 24.20 15.98 -5.48
CA ARG A 159 25.08 16.58 -4.48
C ARG A 159 24.85 15.96 -3.11
N ALA A 160 23.61 15.71 -2.74
CA ALA A 160 23.26 15.08 -1.48
C ALA A 160 23.68 13.60 -1.46
N LEU A 161 23.48 12.86 -2.56
CA LEU A 161 23.93 11.47 -2.69
C LEU A 161 25.46 11.35 -2.57
N ARG A 162 26.24 12.21 -3.24
CA ARG A 162 27.70 12.22 -3.09
C ARG A 162 28.15 12.42 -1.66
N LYS A 163 27.37 13.12 -0.84
CA LYS A 163 27.67 13.37 0.58
C LYS A 163 27.37 12.17 1.47
N TYR A 164 26.28 11.46 1.22
CA TYR A 164 25.76 10.38 2.07
C TYR A 164 26.06 8.97 1.54
N CYS A 165 26.22 8.84 0.21
CA CYS A 165 26.52 7.58 -0.47
C CYS A 165 27.72 7.75 -1.42
N PRO A 166 28.93 8.05 -0.92
CA PRO A 166 30.10 8.28 -1.75
C PRO A 166 30.47 7.02 -2.54
N GLY A 167 30.68 7.19 -3.87
CA GLY A 167 31.07 6.11 -4.76
C GLY A 167 29.92 5.27 -5.34
N GLN A 168 28.70 5.59 -5.02
CA GLN A 168 27.53 4.94 -5.62
C GLN A 168 27.02 5.72 -6.82
N HIS A 169 26.65 5.01 -7.87
CA HIS A 169 26.05 5.59 -9.07
C HIS A 169 24.52 5.44 -8.96
N CYS A 170 23.80 6.53 -9.24
CA CYS A 170 22.35 6.51 -9.30
C CYS A 170 21.93 6.78 -10.74
N ASP A 171 21.15 5.89 -11.33
CA ASP A 171 20.55 6.10 -12.62
C ASP A 171 19.39 7.09 -12.50
N ILE A 172 19.42 8.14 -13.32
CA ILE A 172 18.30 9.08 -13.42
C ILE A 172 17.36 8.56 -14.50
N ILE A 173 16.20 8.11 -14.06
CA ILE A 173 15.17 7.61 -14.95
C ILE A 173 14.13 8.70 -15.17
N ARG A 174 13.92 9.03 -16.43
CA ARG A 174 12.89 9.95 -16.92
C ARG A 174 11.66 9.16 -17.29
N GLU A 175 10.51 9.83 -17.48
CA GLU A 175 9.38 9.19 -18.15
C GLU A 175 9.86 8.41 -19.35
N SER A 176 9.79 7.10 -19.28
CA SER A 176 10.27 6.22 -20.35
C SER A 176 9.14 5.36 -20.84
N THR A 177 9.12 5.11 -22.14
CA THR A 177 8.30 4.05 -22.73
C THR A 177 8.61 2.73 -22.02
N PRO A 178 7.59 1.93 -21.66
CA PRO A 178 7.79 0.64 -21.02
C PRO A 178 8.81 -0.19 -21.79
N GLN A 179 9.93 -0.51 -21.19
CA GLN A 179 10.73 -1.62 -21.69
C GLN A 179 10.00 -2.91 -21.29
N PRO A 180 9.93 -3.92 -22.16
CA PRO A 180 9.34 -5.19 -21.78
C PRO A 180 10.02 -5.68 -20.50
N LEU A 181 9.23 -5.96 -19.47
CA LEU A 181 9.72 -6.62 -18.26
C LEU A 181 10.44 -7.89 -18.71
N VAL A 182 11.75 -7.90 -18.64
CA VAL A 182 12.50 -9.15 -18.71
C VAL A 182 12.07 -9.93 -17.48
N ALA A 183 11.49 -11.10 -17.69
CA ALA A 183 11.09 -11.99 -16.60
C ALA A 183 12.28 -12.17 -15.64
N GLY A 184 12.15 -11.68 -14.39
CA GLY A 184 13.24 -11.64 -13.41
C GLY A 184 13.69 -10.25 -12.94
N THR A 185 13.20 -9.15 -13.54
CA THR A 185 13.53 -7.77 -13.12
C THR A 185 12.31 -6.99 -12.60
N ALA A 186 11.22 -7.66 -12.25
CA ALA A 186 10.13 -7.06 -11.50
C ALA A 186 10.66 -6.67 -10.11
N GLY A 187 10.64 -5.41 -9.82
CA GLY A 187 11.08 -4.64 -8.69
C GLY A 187 11.41 -5.38 -7.42
N GLY A 188 12.59 -5.57 -7.19
CA GLY A 188 13.25 -6.21 -6.09
C GLY A 188 14.53 -6.77 -6.62
N ARG A 189 15.45 -5.89 -7.03
CA ARG A 189 16.85 -6.28 -6.97
C ARG A 189 17.14 -6.57 -5.52
N THR A 190 16.73 -7.78 -5.10
CA THR A 190 17.14 -8.30 -3.83
C THR A 190 18.66 -8.39 -3.86
N ALA A 191 19.32 -7.76 -2.92
CA ALA A 191 20.72 -8.03 -2.58
C ALA A 191 20.90 -9.46 -2.03
N ALA A 192 19.99 -10.35 -2.37
CA ALA A 192 20.05 -11.79 -2.16
C ALA A 192 19.62 -12.40 -3.49
N GLY A 193 20.51 -13.20 -4.10
CA GLY A 193 20.25 -13.92 -5.32
C GLY A 193 18.86 -14.54 -5.36
N GLU A 194 18.35 -14.80 -6.56
CA GLU A 194 17.05 -15.35 -6.90
C GLU A 194 16.38 -16.03 -5.71
N ALA A 195 15.44 -15.31 -5.07
CA ALA A 195 14.62 -15.95 -4.05
C ALA A 195 13.93 -17.13 -4.75
N ALA A 196 14.27 -18.33 -4.33
CA ALA A 196 13.57 -19.53 -4.80
C ALA A 196 12.06 -19.25 -4.66
N PRO A 197 11.23 -19.65 -5.66
CA PRO A 197 9.79 -19.47 -5.55
C PRO A 197 9.36 -20.03 -4.17
N LEU A 198 8.65 -19.17 -3.43
CA LEU A 198 8.15 -19.57 -2.11
C LEU A 198 7.32 -20.84 -2.30
N ASP A 199 7.75 -21.95 -1.72
CA ASP A 199 6.96 -23.17 -1.65
C ASP A 199 5.83 -22.96 -0.63
N TRP A 200 4.80 -22.23 -1.07
CA TRP A 200 3.68 -21.83 -0.25
C TRP A 200 2.37 -22.39 -0.82
N THR A 201 1.70 -23.19 -0.02
CA THR A 201 0.37 -23.69 -0.35
C THR A 201 -0.69 -22.77 0.26
N PRO A 202 -1.53 -22.17 -0.56
CA PRO A 202 -2.60 -21.31 -0.09
C PRO A 202 -3.57 -22.02 0.85
N VAL A 203 -3.98 -21.33 1.91
CA VAL A 203 -5.04 -21.84 2.79
C VAL A 203 -6.38 -21.92 2.04
N PRO A 204 -7.20 -22.95 2.32
CA PRO A 204 -8.54 -23.03 1.75
C PRO A 204 -9.42 -21.88 2.27
N PRO A 205 -10.48 -21.50 1.55
CA PRO A 205 -11.44 -20.51 2.01
C PRO A 205 -12.01 -20.86 3.39
N PHE A 206 -12.16 -19.85 4.23
CA PHE A 206 -12.65 -20.02 5.60
C PHE A 206 -13.83 -19.06 5.89
N ARG A 207 -14.65 -19.45 6.88
CA ARG A 207 -15.60 -18.55 7.52
C ARG A 207 -15.41 -18.62 9.03
N ILE A 208 -15.02 -17.49 9.62
CA ILE A 208 -14.69 -17.37 11.04
C ILE A 208 -15.49 -16.23 11.65
N GLU A 209 -16.09 -16.48 12.82
CA GLU A 209 -16.76 -15.47 13.64
C GLU A 209 -16.03 -15.33 14.98
N ILE A 210 -15.69 -14.09 15.34
CA ILE A 210 -15.01 -13.77 16.60
C ILE A 210 -15.86 -12.78 17.38
N ASN A 211 -16.19 -13.13 18.62
CA ASN A 211 -16.92 -12.22 19.51
C ASN A 211 -15.96 -11.23 20.17
N LYS A 212 -15.97 -9.98 19.71
CA LYS A 212 -15.12 -8.88 20.21
C LYS A 212 -15.84 -7.97 21.20
N LYS A 213 -17.09 -8.28 21.60
CA LYS A 213 -17.92 -7.49 22.53
C LYS A 213 -18.17 -6.02 22.10
N HIS A 214 -18.12 -5.74 20.80
CA HIS A 214 -18.44 -4.42 20.25
C HIS A 214 -19.95 -4.28 19.98
N HIS A 215 -20.43 -3.04 19.85
CA HIS A 215 -21.81 -2.76 19.51
C HIS A 215 -22.13 -3.15 18.07
N GLN A 216 -21.25 -2.82 17.15
CA GLN A 216 -21.37 -3.12 15.74
C GLN A 216 -20.65 -4.42 15.37
N ALA A 217 -21.11 -5.04 14.31
CA ALA A 217 -20.38 -6.10 13.63
C ALA A 217 -19.55 -5.53 12.48
N HIS A 218 -18.36 -6.05 12.33
CA HIS A 218 -17.47 -5.77 11.22
C HIS A 218 -17.28 -7.05 10.43
N CYS A 219 -17.36 -6.97 9.12
CA CYS A 219 -17.24 -8.12 8.24
C CYS A 219 -16.26 -7.81 7.11
N ILE A 220 -15.31 -8.70 6.88
CA ILE A 220 -14.42 -8.69 5.74
C ILE A 220 -14.58 -9.99 4.96
N ILE A 221 -14.71 -9.85 3.64
CA ILE A 221 -14.84 -10.92 2.67
C ILE A 221 -13.70 -10.73 1.68
N GLY A 222 -12.95 -11.77 1.37
CA GLY A 222 -11.86 -11.57 0.42
C GLY A 222 -11.17 -12.86 0.03
N THR A 223 -10.23 -12.70 -0.88
CA THR A 223 -9.41 -13.78 -1.40
C THR A 223 -8.09 -13.22 -1.92
N ARG A 224 -7.15 -14.13 -2.19
CA ARG A 224 -5.94 -13.76 -2.94
C ARG A 224 -6.30 -13.32 -4.34
N ALA A 225 -5.47 -12.45 -4.88
CA ALA A 225 -5.70 -11.85 -6.18
C ALA A 225 -4.39 -11.71 -6.97
N TYR A 226 -4.41 -10.94 -8.03
CA TYR A 226 -3.29 -10.76 -8.94
C TYR A 226 -2.15 -9.94 -8.34
N SER A 227 -0.93 -10.35 -8.67
CA SER A 227 0.29 -9.62 -8.33
C SER A 227 0.53 -8.42 -9.27
N TYR A 228 1.60 -7.66 -8.99
CA TYR A 228 2.03 -6.57 -9.88
C TYR A 228 2.36 -7.04 -11.30
N THR A 229 2.80 -8.28 -11.48
CA THR A 229 3.23 -8.81 -12.79
C THR A 229 2.08 -9.10 -13.75
N GLN A 230 0.87 -9.30 -13.25
CA GLN A 230 -0.34 -9.62 -14.01
C GLN A 230 -1.09 -8.34 -14.41
N GLU A 231 -0.47 -7.51 -15.23
CA GLU A 231 -0.92 -6.14 -15.48
C GLU A 231 -2.37 -6.05 -15.97
N ARG A 232 -2.75 -6.87 -16.94
CA ARG A 232 -4.08 -6.81 -17.56
C ARG A 232 -5.20 -7.18 -16.58
N GLU A 233 -4.96 -8.28 -15.86
CA GLU A 233 -5.86 -8.78 -14.82
C GLU A 233 -5.95 -7.81 -13.65
N ARG A 234 -4.83 -7.23 -13.24
CA ARG A 234 -4.73 -6.22 -12.18
C ARG A 234 -5.55 -4.97 -12.50
N LEU A 235 -5.46 -4.45 -13.72
CA LEU A 235 -6.25 -3.29 -14.15
C LEU A 235 -7.75 -3.61 -14.21
N ALA A 236 -8.11 -4.80 -14.71
CA ALA A 236 -9.50 -5.24 -14.75
C ALA A 236 -10.08 -5.42 -13.34
N LEU A 237 -9.32 -6.00 -12.41
CA LEU A 237 -9.75 -6.17 -11.01
C LEU A 237 -9.83 -4.83 -10.27
N ALA A 238 -8.92 -3.90 -10.51
CA ALA A 238 -8.99 -2.55 -9.96
C ALA A 238 -10.27 -1.81 -10.42
N LEU A 239 -10.62 -1.93 -11.71
CA LEU A 239 -11.88 -1.38 -12.23
C LEU A 239 -13.09 -2.07 -11.60
N LEU A 240 -13.07 -3.40 -11.43
CA LEU A 240 -14.15 -4.15 -10.75
C LEU A 240 -14.28 -3.74 -9.27
N ALA A 241 -13.20 -3.60 -8.54
CA ALA A 241 -13.23 -3.13 -7.15
C ALA A 241 -13.86 -1.73 -7.06
N ASN A 242 -13.49 -0.83 -7.97
CA ASN A 242 -14.10 0.51 -8.04
C ASN A 242 -15.61 0.46 -8.35
N ILE A 243 -16.06 -0.40 -9.26
CA ILE A 243 -17.48 -0.60 -9.58
C ILE A 243 -18.26 -1.16 -8.38
N LEU A 244 -17.66 -2.11 -7.67
CA LEU A 244 -18.30 -2.80 -6.54
C LEU A 244 -18.40 -1.92 -5.29
N GLY A 245 -17.31 -1.34 -4.86
CA GLY A 245 -17.25 -0.62 -3.60
C GLY A 245 -16.18 0.46 -3.56
N GLY A 246 -15.89 1.12 -4.70
CA GLY A 246 -15.03 2.30 -4.75
C GLY A 246 -15.61 3.49 -3.96
N PRO A 247 -14.87 4.61 -3.88
CA PRO A 247 -15.20 5.74 -3.00
C PRO A 247 -16.49 6.48 -3.37
N ALA A 248 -17.06 6.21 -4.54
CA ALA A 248 -18.25 6.91 -5.02
C ALA A 248 -19.55 6.30 -4.47
N MET A 249 -20.52 7.14 -4.13
CA MET A 249 -21.80 6.72 -3.58
C MET A 249 -22.62 5.82 -4.53
N ASN A 250 -22.38 5.91 -5.84
CA ASN A 250 -23.01 5.07 -6.87
C ASN A 250 -22.37 3.69 -7.03
N ALA A 251 -21.34 3.35 -6.24
CA ALA A 251 -20.79 2.00 -6.22
C ALA A 251 -21.88 0.97 -5.89
N ARG A 252 -21.83 -0.20 -6.53
CA ARG A 252 -22.94 -1.19 -6.50
C ARG A 252 -23.28 -1.65 -5.09
N LEU A 253 -22.27 -1.98 -4.28
CA LEU A 253 -22.48 -2.43 -2.89
C LEU A 253 -23.00 -1.28 -2.02
N ASN A 254 -22.50 -0.06 -2.18
CA ASN A 254 -23.01 1.09 -1.46
C ASN A 254 -24.49 1.32 -1.80
N THR A 255 -24.84 1.29 -3.10
CA THR A 255 -26.23 1.43 -3.57
C THR A 255 -27.14 0.36 -2.98
N VAL A 256 -26.71 -0.90 -2.95
CA VAL A 256 -27.57 -2.02 -2.50
C VAL A 256 -27.62 -2.11 -0.98
N LEU A 257 -26.51 -2.02 -0.29
CA LEU A 257 -26.45 -2.26 1.15
C LEU A 257 -26.87 -1.02 1.95
N ARG A 258 -26.39 0.15 1.53
CA ARG A 258 -26.60 1.40 2.26
C ARG A 258 -27.81 2.17 1.76
N GLU A 259 -27.83 2.59 0.49
CA GLU A 259 -28.83 3.52 -0.01
C GLU A 259 -30.24 2.87 -0.12
N LYS A 260 -30.33 1.65 -0.61
CA LYS A 260 -31.63 0.97 -0.83
C LYS A 260 -32.15 0.22 0.38
N ASN A 261 -31.27 -0.32 1.23
CA ASN A 261 -31.67 -1.21 2.32
C ASN A 261 -31.26 -0.71 3.71
N ALA A 262 -30.45 0.34 3.84
CA ALA A 262 -29.99 0.91 5.13
C ALA A 262 -29.41 -0.15 6.08
N LEU A 263 -28.64 -1.11 5.56
CA LEU A 263 -28.11 -2.23 6.33
C LEU A 263 -26.74 -1.96 6.93
N VAL A 264 -25.92 -1.11 6.27
CA VAL A 264 -24.54 -0.88 6.61
C VAL A 264 -24.25 0.61 6.78
N TYR A 265 -23.29 0.93 7.64
CA TYR A 265 -22.80 2.31 7.85
C TYR A 265 -21.73 2.66 6.82
N THR A 266 -20.87 1.69 6.53
CA THR A 266 -19.82 1.80 5.53
C THR A 266 -19.71 0.48 4.76
N VAL A 267 -19.31 0.58 3.50
CA VAL A 267 -18.96 -0.56 2.65
C VAL A 267 -17.93 -0.12 1.64
N GLU A 268 -16.90 -0.90 1.49
CA GLU A 268 -15.84 -0.66 0.51
C GLU A 268 -15.35 -1.97 -0.12
N ALA A 269 -14.80 -1.87 -1.31
CA ALA A 269 -14.10 -2.95 -1.97
C ALA A 269 -12.72 -2.46 -2.40
N CYS A 270 -11.69 -3.17 -1.97
CA CYS A 270 -10.30 -2.82 -2.20
C CYS A 270 -9.57 -3.95 -2.92
N PHE A 271 -8.57 -3.58 -3.71
CA PHE A 271 -7.63 -4.49 -4.31
C PHE A 271 -6.21 -3.97 -4.12
N ASN A 272 -5.39 -4.75 -3.44
CA ASN A 272 -3.99 -4.46 -3.16
C ASN A 272 -3.11 -5.50 -3.86
N PRO A 273 -2.42 -5.16 -4.96
CA PRO A 273 -1.42 -6.03 -5.55
C PRO A 273 -0.14 -6.02 -4.71
N TYR A 274 0.54 -7.16 -4.66
CA TYR A 274 1.85 -7.37 -4.05
C TYR A 274 2.84 -7.91 -5.10
N SER A 275 4.09 -8.10 -4.71
CA SER A 275 5.16 -8.54 -5.62
C SER A 275 4.89 -9.89 -6.28
N ASP A 276 4.35 -10.85 -5.55
CA ASP A 276 4.11 -12.24 -5.97
C ASP A 276 2.65 -12.70 -5.88
N THR A 277 1.78 -11.90 -5.25
CA THR A 277 0.35 -12.18 -5.06
C THR A 277 -0.46 -10.88 -5.03
N GLY A 278 -1.69 -10.92 -4.60
CA GLY A 278 -2.54 -9.77 -4.33
C GLY A 278 -3.63 -10.11 -3.33
N LEU A 279 -4.33 -9.09 -2.87
CA LEU A 279 -5.44 -9.19 -1.94
C LEU A 279 -6.65 -8.42 -2.48
N PHE A 280 -7.78 -9.11 -2.67
CA PHE A 280 -9.08 -8.48 -2.89
C PHE A 280 -9.93 -8.60 -1.64
N THR A 281 -10.53 -7.50 -1.20
CA THR A 281 -11.40 -7.46 -0.02
C THR A 281 -12.65 -6.66 -0.27
N ILE A 282 -13.73 -7.07 0.40
CA ILE A 282 -14.95 -6.29 0.61
C ILE A 282 -15.13 -6.19 2.12
N TYR A 283 -15.19 -4.98 2.64
CA TYR A 283 -15.45 -4.71 4.05
C TYR A 283 -16.79 -3.99 4.23
N PHE A 284 -17.52 -4.31 5.29
CA PHE A 284 -18.66 -3.53 5.74
C PHE A 284 -18.85 -3.58 7.25
N GLY A 285 -19.39 -2.47 7.80
CA GLY A 285 -19.82 -2.34 9.18
C GLY A 285 -21.34 -2.24 9.28
N CYS A 286 -21.97 -3.04 10.18
CA CYS A 286 -23.42 -3.07 10.35
C CYS A 286 -23.84 -3.47 11.77
N ASP A 287 -25.13 -3.42 12.06
CA ASP A 287 -25.66 -4.02 13.29
C ASP A 287 -25.58 -5.55 13.25
N LYS A 288 -25.29 -6.19 14.39
CA LYS A 288 -25.08 -7.64 14.49
C LYS A 288 -26.20 -8.50 13.85
N PRO A 289 -27.50 -8.18 14.02
CA PRO A 289 -28.57 -8.97 13.39
C PRO A 289 -28.61 -8.85 11.85
N LEU A 290 -27.97 -7.82 11.29
CA LEU A 290 -28.03 -7.52 9.85
C LEU A 290 -26.93 -8.22 9.04
N VAL A 291 -25.92 -8.81 9.69
CA VAL A 291 -24.75 -9.44 9.04
C VAL A 291 -25.17 -10.44 7.96
N GLU A 292 -26.01 -11.42 8.30
CA GLU A 292 -26.41 -12.47 7.34
C GLU A 292 -27.22 -11.92 6.15
N ARG A 293 -28.03 -10.90 6.39
CA ARG A 293 -28.77 -10.23 5.31
C ARG A 293 -27.83 -9.46 4.40
N SER A 294 -26.84 -8.78 4.96
CA SER A 294 -25.82 -8.05 4.21
C SER A 294 -24.98 -9.00 3.37
N LEU A 295 -24.49 -10.10 3.97
CA LEU A 295 -23.74 -11.13 3.25
C LEU A 295 -24.51 -11.71 2.04
N ARG A 296 -25.79 -12.01 2.21
CA ARG A 296 -26.62 -12.49 1.09
C ARG A 296 -26.75 -11.49 -0.05
N LEU A 297 -26.83 -10.19 0.28
CA LEU A 297 -26.90 -9.14 -0.76
C LEU A 297 -25.56 -8.91 -1.43
N VAL A 298 -24.44 -8.96 -0.68
CA VAL A 298 -23.10 -8.95 -1.27
C VAL A 298 -22.97 -10.10 -2.26
N ARG A 299 -23.24 -11.33 -1.82
CA ARG A 299 -23.19 -12.51 -2.69
C ARG A 299 -24.00 -12.32 -3.97
N LYS A 300 -25.23 -11.86 -3.85
CA LYS A 300 -26.11 -11.61 -5.01
C LYS A 300 -25.55 -10.57 -5.99
N GLU A 301 -24.87 -9.52 -5.48
CA GLU A 301 -24.24 -8.53 -6.37
C GLU A 301 -23.00 -9.09 -7.06
N LEU A 302 -22.21 -9.92 -6.38
CA LEU A 302 -21.08 -10.62 -6.99
C LEU A 302 -21.54 -11.61 -8.08
N GLU A 303 -22.56 -12.42 -7.79
CA GLU A 303 -23.17 -13.34 -8.75
C GLU A 303 -23.64 -12.61 -10.02
N ARG A 304 -24.26 -11.43 -9.89
CA ARG A 304 -24.69 -10.63 -11.05
C ARG A 304 -23.53 -10.17 -11.95
N VAL A 305 -22.37 -9.89 -11.38
CA VAL A 305 -21.19 -9.48 -12.17
C VAL A 305 -20.52 -10.69 -12.81
N ILE A 306 -20.61 -11.85 -12.17
CA ILE A 306 -20.09 -13.13 -12.67
C ILE A 306 -20.96 -13.66 -13.81
N GLU A 307 -22.30 -13.62 -13.67
CA GLU A 307 -23.23 -14.25 -14.59
C GLU A 307 -23.37 -13.49 -15.92
N ALA A 308 -23.29 -12.16 -15.87
CA ALA A 308 -23.51 -11.33 -17.04
C ALA A 308 -22.43 -10.24 -17.21
N PRO A 309 -21.91 -10.07 -18.45
CA PRO A 309 -20.98 -8.98 -18.73
C PRO A 309 -21.65 -7.62 -18.54
N LEU A 310 -20.89 -6.62 -18.18
CA LEU A 310 -21.37 -5.25 -18.10
C LEU A 310 -21.85 -4.78 -19.49
N SER A 311 -22.96 -4.07 -19.53
CA SER A 311 -23.37 -3.40 -20.77
C SER A 311 -22.32 -2.38 -21.21
N SER A 312 -22.23 -2.12 -22.52
CA SER A 312 -21.26 -1.15 -23.08
C SER A 312 -21.34 0.22 -22.40
N ARG A 313 -22.57 0.67 -22.09
CA ARG A 313 -22.80 1.94 -21.37
C ARG A 313 -22.28 1.88 -19.92
N ALA A 314 -22.53 0.78 -19.20
CA ALA A 314 -22.06 0.62 -17.82
C ALA A 314 -20.54 0.57 -17.75
N LEU A 315 -19.90 -0.16 -18.67
CA LEU A 315 -18.43 -0.21 -18.77
C LEU A 315 -17.84 1.15 -19.11
N ALA A 316 -18.40 1.87 -20.09
CA ALA A 316 -17.91 3.20 -20.46
C ALA A 316 -18.01 4.20 -19.29
N ASN A 317 -19.11 4.18 -18.54
CA ASN A 317 -19.28 5.01 -17.36
C ASN A 317 -18.27 4.66 -16.25
N ALA A 318 -18.05 3.38 -15.99
CA ALA A 318 -17.08 2.93 -14.98
C ALA A 318 -15.64 3.34 -15.32
N LYS A 319 -15.23 3.18 -16.59
CA LYS A 319 -13.93 3.64 -17.06
C LYS A 319 -13.77 5.16 -16.92
N LYS A 320 -14.77 5.92 -17.36
CA LYS A 320 -14.78 7.39 -17.23
C LYS A 320 -14.65 7.82 -15.76
N GLN A 321 -15.37 7.14 -14.87
CA GLN A 321 -15.32 7.41 -13.43
C GLN A 321 -13.93 7.15 -12.87
N LEU A 322 -13.33 5.98 -13.13
CA LEU A 322 -11.99 5.64 -12.66
C LEU A 322 -10.93 6.60 -13.21
N LEU A 323 -10.97 6.90 -14.50
CA LEU A 323 -10.05 7.85 -15.13
C LEU A 323 -10.18 9.26 -14.55
N GLY A 324 -11.40 9.71 -14.26
CA GLY A 324 -11.64 10.98 -13.59
C GLY A 324 -11.06 11.02 -12.18
N GLN A 325 -11.21 9.95 -11.40
CA GLN A 325 -10.65 9.82 -10.06
C GLN A 325 -9.11 9.84 -10.09
N LEU A 326 -8.50 9.12 -11.05
CA LEU A 326 -7.04 9.11 -11.24
C LEU A 326 -6.52 10.50 -11.63
N ALA A 327 -7.20 11.19 -12.55
CA ALA A 327 -6.81 12.55 -12.96
C ALA A 327 -6.89 13.55 -11.80
N ILE A 328 -7.96 13.50 -10.99
CA ILE A 328 -8.09 14.37 -9.81
C ILE A 328 -7.01 14.06 -8.77
N ALA A 329 -6.72 12.78 -8.55
CA ALA A 329 -5.67 12.37 -7.61
C ALA A 329 -4.27 12.83 -8.06
N SER A 330 -4.01 12.89 -9.37
CA SER A 330 -2.71 13.34 -9.92
C SER A 330 -2.46 14.84 -9.78
N ASP A 331 -3.48 15.66 -9.47
CA ASP A 331 -3.29 17.09 -9.18
C ASP A 331 -2.63 17.33 -7.80
N ASN A 332 -2.60 16.33 -6.93
CA ASN A 332 -1.90 16.41 -5.66
C ASN A 332 -0.42 16.02 -5.85
N SER A 333 0.49 16.97 -5.66
CA SER A 333 1.93 16.79 -5.88
C SER A 333 2.54 15.72 -4.97
N GLU A 334 2.07 15.60 -3.72
CA GLU A 334 2.53 14.57 -2.80
C GLU A 334 2.10 13.18 -3.27
N ALA A 335 0.81 13.00 -3.59
CA ALA A 335 0.29 11.74 -4.13
C ALA A 335 0.99 11.34 -5.43
N GLN A 336 1.27 12.31 -6.31
CA GLN A 336 2.03 12.10 -7.53
C GLN A 336 3.45 11.63 -7.20
N CYS A 337 4.16 12.31 -6.30
CA CYS A 337 5.52 11.98 -5.88
C CYS A 337 5.60 10.55 -5.32
N LEU A 338 4.70 10.19 -4.41
CA LEU A 338 4.63 8.85 -3.82
C LEU A 338 4.33 7.77 -4.87
N SER A 339 3.39 8.05 -5.78
CA SER A 339 3.04 7.13 -6.88
C SER A 339 4.21 6.89 -7.83
N MET A 340 4.95 7.93 -8.19
CA MET A 340 6.14 7.84 -9.05
C MET A 340 7.23 7.01 -8.37
N GLY A 341 7.52 7.27 -7.09
CA GLY A 341 8.50 6.51 -6.31
C GLY A 341 8.13 5.03 -6.25
N LYS A 342 6.87 4.72 -5.98
CA LYS A 342 6.35 3.36 -5.95
C LYS A 342 6.43 2.67 -7.32
N SER A 343 6.03 3.35 -8.40
CA SER A 343 6.15 2.82 -9.77
C SER A 343 7.58 2.50 -10.12
N MET A 344 8.51 3.37 -9.74
CA MET A 344 9.94 3.17 -9.96
C MET A 344 10.45 1.95 -9.20
N MET A 345 10.06 1.76 -7.93
CA MET A 345 10.45 0.61 -7.11
C MET A 345 9.90 -0.71 -7.67
N ILE A 346 8.65 -0.72 -8.12
CA ILE A 346 7.96 -1.94 -8.53
C ILE A 346 8.29 -2.30 -9.98
N PHE A 347 8.23 -1.33 -10.88
CA PHE A 347 8.29 -1.57 -12.33
C PHE A 347 9.62 -1.14 -12.96
N GLY A 348 10.45 -0.35 -12.27
CA GLY A 348 11.68 0.21 -12.83
C GLY A 348 11.45 1.36 -13.81
N TYR A 349 10.22 1.83 -13.97
CA TYR A 349 9.85 2.94 -14.84
C TYR A 349 8.62 3.68 -14.32
N ILE A 350 8.40 4.90 -14.82
CA ILE A 350 7.19 5.68 -14.53
C ILE A 350 6.32 5.62 -15.78
N GLU A 351 5.12 5.04 -15.64
CA GLU A 351 4.17 4.96 -16.76
C GLU A 351 3.47 6.32 -16.96
N PRO A 352 3.48 6.87 -18.19
CA PRO A 352 2.72 8.08 -18.49
C PRO A 352 1.22 7.86 -18.32
N MET A 353 0.51 8.87 -17.79
CA MET A 353 -0.94 8.81 -17.56
C MET A 353 -1.73 8.45 -18.83
N GLU A 354 -1.28 8.90 -20.01
CA GLU A 354 -1.91 8.56 -21.29
C GLU A 354 -1.81 7.08 -21.63
N THR A 355 -0.71 6.43 -21.23
CA THR A 355 -0.55 4.98 -21.39
C THR A 355 -1.51 4.23 -20.47
N THR A 356 -1.57 4.61 -19.20
CA THR A 356 -2.52 4.06 -18.22
C THR A 356 -3.96 4.26 -18.69
N ARG A 357 -4.29 5.45 -19.20
CA ARG A 357 -5.59 5.76 -19.80
C ARG A 357 -5.92 4.78 -20.92
N SER A 358 -5.03 4.66 -21.91
CA SER A 358 -5.23 3.78 -23.07
C SER A 358 -5.44 2.32 -22.65
N LYS A 359 -4.70 1.84 -21.65
CA LYS A 359 -4.86 0.49 -21.09
C LYS A 359 -6.25 0.31 -20.46
N ILE A 360 -6.72 1.25 -19.63
CA ILE A 360 -8.05 1.21 -19.01
C ILE A 360 -9.13 1.31 -20.07
N GLU A 361 -9.01 2.21 -21.05
CA GLU A 361 -9.98 2.35 -22.15
C GLU A 361 -10.08 1.09 -23.02
N SER A 362 -9.00 0.34 -23.15
CA SER A 362 -8.97 -0.90 -23.92
C SER A 362 -9.59 -2.11 -23.21
N LEU A 363 -9.87 -2.06 -21.90
CA LEU A 363 -10.51 -3.16 -21.18
C LEU A 363 -11.89 -3.49 -21.75
N THR A 364 -12.24 -4.76 -21.83
CA THR A 364 -13.53 -5.24 -22.35
C THR A 364 -14.44 -5.79 -21.26
N SER A 365 -15.74 -5.82 -21.50
CA SER A 365 -16.70 -6.42 -20.56
C SER A 365 -16.43 -7.91 -20.33
N SER A 366 -15.97 -8.63 -21.36
CA SER A 366 -15.61 -10.06 -21.25
C SER A 366 -14.39 -10.30 -20.39
N GLU A 367 -13.39 -9.42 -20.44
CA GLU A 367 -12.23 -9.49 -19.54
C GLU A 367 -12.63 -9.25 -18.10
N LEU A 368 -13.45 -8.23 -17.83
CA LEU A 368 -13.96 -7.97 -16.49
C LEU A 368 -14.77 -9.16 -15.96
N GLN A 369 -15.62 -9.76 -16.81
CA GLN A 369 -16.41 -10.93 -16.44
C GLN A 369 -15.50 -12.13 -16.12
N ARG A 370 -14.50 -12.41 -16.95
CA ARG A 370 -13.51 -13.47 -16.69
C ARG A 370 -12.82 -13.29 -15.34
N VAL A 371 -12.34 -12.07 -15.07
CA VAL A 371 -11.71 -11.73 -13.79
C VAL A 371 -12.71 -11.86 -12.62
N ALA A 372 -13.96 -11.45 -12.81
CA ALA A 372 -14.99 -11.63 -11.80
C ALA A 372 -15.28 -13.12 -11.53
N GLN A 373 -15.34 -13.97 -12.55
CA GLN A 373 -15.52 -15.42 -12.41
C GLN A 373 -14.36 -16.07 -11.65
N GLU A 374 -13.13 -15.62 -11.88
CA GLU A 374 -11.94 -16.14 -11.24
C GLU A 374 -11.82 -15.73 -9.77
N ILE A 375 -12.04 -14.43 -9.47
CA ILE A 375 -11.75 -13.85 -8.15
C ILE A 375 -12.99 -13.81 -7.25
N LEU A 376 -14.18 -13.51 -7.78
CA LEU A 376 -15.36 -13.19 -6.99
C LEU A 376 -16.30 -14.38 -6.75
N ALA A 377 -15.96 -15.59 -7.23
CA ALA A 377 -16.74 -16.79 -6.97
C ALA A 377 -16.88 -17.03 -5.45
N TRP A 378 -18.13 -17.08 -4.97
CA TRP A 378 -18.42 -17.08 -3.54
C TRP A 378 -17.71 -18.18 -2.75
N ASP A 379 -17.58 -19.36 -3.34
CA ASP A 379 -16.94 -20.51 -2.70
C ASP A 379 -15.40 -20.38 -2.60
N ASN A 380 -14.81 -19.39 -3.29
CA ASN A 380 -13.39 -19.05 -3.22
C ASN A 380 -13.11 -17.92 -2.21
N LEU A 381 -14.16 -17.32 -1.63
CA LEU A 381 -14.01 -16.19 -0.73
C LEU A 381 -13.94 -16.65 0.73
N SER A 382 -12.97 -16.11 1.44
CA SER A 382 -12.86 -16.22 2.90
C SER A 382 -13.67 -15.12 3.57
N ILE A 383 -14.22 -15.40 4.75
CA ILE A 383 -15.05 -14.46 5.51
C ILE A 383 -14.59 -14.43 6.96
N LEU A 384 -14.29 -13.24 7.47
CA LEU A 384 -14.06 -12.99 8.89
C LEU A 384 -15.09 -11.99 9.41
N ILE A 385 -15.70 -12.31 10.55
CA ILE A 385 -16.75 -11.52 11.16
C ILE A 385 -16.39 -11.24 12.62
N TYR A 386 -16.38 -9.99 13.00
CA TYR A 386 -16.37 -9.56 14.41
C TYR A 386 -17.80 -9.23 14.83
N LYS A 387 -18.22 -9.85 15.96
CA LYS A 387 -19.55 -9.63 16.56
C LYS A 387 -19.47 -9.15 18.00
#